data_744d18df50cc6ccb0a025d9b05c14759
#
_entry.id   744d18df50cc6ccb0a025d9b05c14759
#
_cell.length_a   1.000
_cell.length_b   1.000
_cell.length_c   1.000
_cell.angle_alpha   90.00
_cell.angle_beta   90.00
_cell.angle_gamma   90.00
#
_symmetry.space_group_name_H-M   'P 1'
#
loop_
_entity.id
_entity.type
_entity.pdbx_description
1 polymer ?
#
loop_
_entity_poly.entity_id
_entity_poly.type
_entity_poly.pdbx_seq_one_letter_code
_entity_poly.pdbx_strand_id
1 'polypeptide(L)'
;GHGGDVDWRGKSGPLHVTRGPRKNLLFDAFVQAGAQAGFELTGDYNGEKQEGFGPMEQTVWRGRRWSAANAYLKPALKRPNLEMIKCLARRVVITDGRATGVEIERGGKVEVVKARREVVIAASSINSPKLLMLSGIGPAAHLAEHGVDVVADRPGVGQNLQDHLEL
;
A
#
# COMPACT_ATOMS: atom_id res chain seq x y z
N GLY A 1 1.40 21.26 -12.61
CA GLY A 1 1.01 22.05 -11.48
C GLY A 1 -0.50 21.99 -11.32
N HIS A 2 -0.94 21.43 -10.24
CA HIS A 2 -2.37 21.23 -9.98
C HIS A 2 -2.80 22.33 -9.02
N GLY A 3 -3.96 22.92 -9.26
CA GLY A 3 -4.52 24.03 -8.49
C GLY A 3 -5.11 23.60 -7.15
N GLY A 4 -4.40 22.78 -6.40
CA GLY A 4 -4.73 22.44 -5.02
C GLY A 4 -4.06 23.42 -4.05
N ASP A 5 -4.45 23.36 -2.78
CA ASP A 5 -3.88 24.16 -1.71
C ASP A 5 -2.37 23.92 -1.60
N VAL A 6 -1.59 24.98 -1.83
CA VAL A 6 -0.13 24.90 -1.93
C VAL A 6 0.55 24.50 -0.62
N ASP A 7 -0.11 24.68 0.51
CA ASP A 7 0.44 24.36 1.83
C ASP A 7 0.35 22.85 2.15
N TRP A 8 -0.59 22.16 1.50
CA TRP A 8 -0.84 20.71 1.69
C TRP A 8 -0.31 19.83 0.56
N ARG A 9 0.23 20.44 -0.50
CA ARG A 9 0.62 19.73 -1.72
C ARG A 9 2.10 19.89 -2.05
N GLY A 10 2.76 18.76 -2.31
CA GLY A 10 4.10 18.78 -2.88
C GLY A 10 4.12 19.27 -4.33
N LYS A 11 5.12 20.08 -4.69
CA LYS A 11 5.26 20.67 -6.04
C LYS A 11 6.30 19.98 -6.91
N SER A 12 7.25 19.24 -6.32
CA SER A 12 8.44 18.70 -7.01
C SER A 12 8.70 17.22 -6.74
N GLY A 13 7.74 16.50 -6.12
CA GLY A 13 7.88 15.07 -5.88
C GLY A 13 7.83 14.22 -7.15
N PRO A 14 8.37 12.99 -7.11
CA PRO A 14 8.39 12.09 -8.26
C PRO A 14 7.02 11.48 -8.58
N LEU A 15 6.06 11.55 -7.65
CA LEU A 15 4.70 11.09 -7.86
C LEU A 15 3.87 12.21 -8.50
N HIS A 16 3.44 11.97 -9.73
CA HIS A 16 2.59 12.92 -10.44
C HIS A 16 1.11 12.60 -10.22
N VAL A 17 0.36 13.64 -9.90
CA VAL A 17 -1.09 13.60 -9.71
C VAL A 17 -1.74 14.57 -10.70
N THR A 18 -2.83 14.18 -11.33
CA THR A 18 -3.61 15.02 -12.25
C THR A 18 -5.09 14.94 -11.91
N ARG A 19 -5.83 16.01 -12.16
CA ARG A 19 -7.29 15.94 -12.11
C ARG A 19 -7.79 15.12 -13.30
N GLY A 20 -8.71 14.19 -13.03
CA GLY A 20 -9.40 13.42 -14.05
C GLY A 20 -10.18 14.33 -15.00
N PRO A 21 -10.31 13.98 -16.30
CA PRO A 21 -11.12 14.75 -17.22
C PRO A 21 -12.61 14.63 -16.84
N ARG A 22 -13.26 15.76 -16.59
CA ARG A 22 -14.71 15.83 -16.30
C ARG A 22 -15.50 15.97 -17.61
N LYS A 23 -15.52 14.91 -18.41
CA LYS A 23 -16.21 14.91 -19.72
C LYS A 23 -17.66 14.40 -19.64
N ASN A 24 -18.02 13.69 -18.57
CA ASN A 24 -19.35 13.17 -18.41
C ASN A 24 -20.20 14.18 -17.61
N LEU A 25 -21.32 14.59 -18.16
CA LEU A 25 -22.26 15.52 -17.53
C LEU A 25 -22.79 15.03 -16.18
N LEU A 26 -22.80 13.71 -15.94
CA LEU A 26 -23.22 13.13 -14.66
C LEU A 26 -22.28 13.50 -13.52
N PHE A 27 -20.98 13.76 -13.77
CA PHE A 27 -20.09 14.23 -12.71
C PHE A 27 -20.49 15.59 -12.16
N ASP A 28 -20.86 16.51 -13.05
CA ASP A 28 -21.29 17.85 -12.64
C ASP A 28 -22.66 17.80 -11.96
N ALA A 29 -23.56 16.99 -12.48
CA ALA A 29 -24.87 16.75 -11.86
C ALA A 29 -24.75 16.15 -10.46
N PHE A 30 -23.85 15.17 -10.27
CA PHE A 30 -23.61 14.55 -8.97
C PHE A 30 -23.05 15.54 -7.95
N VAL A 31 -22.07 16.35 -8.35
CA VAL A 31 -21.50 17.38 -7.48
C VAL A 31 -22.57 18.42 -7.10
N GLN A 32 -23.41 18.85 -8.07
CA GLN A 32 -24.51 19.78 -7.80
C GLN A 32 -25.57 19.17 -6.90
N ALA A 33 -25.92 17.90 -7.07
CA ALA A 33 -26.84 17.20 -6.20
C ALA A 33 -26.34 17.15 -4.73
N GLY A 34 -25.03 16.94 -4.55
CA GLY A 34 -24.40 17.03 -3.23
C GLY A 34 -24.57 18.40 -2.59
N ALA A 35 -24.34 19.47 -3.34
CA ALA A 35 -24.58 20.84 -2.85
C ALA A 35 -26.05 21.10 -2.52
N GLN A 36 -26.97 20.65 -3.35
CA GLN A 36 -28.43 20.76 -3.09
C GLN A 36 -28.86 19.98 -1.86
N ALA A 37 -28.19 18.88 -1.54
CA ALA A 37 -28.43 18.09 -0.33
C ALA A 37 -27.77 18.70 0.93
N GLY A 38 -27.12 19.86 0.82
CA GLY A 38 -26.51 20.58 1.94
C GLY A 38 -25.07 20.17 2.25
N PHE A 39 -24.44 19.34 1.40
CA PHE A 39 -23.02 19.03 1.54
C PHE A 39 -22.15 20.14 0.96
N GLU A 40 -20.98 20.30 1.54
CA GLU A 40 -20.03 21.29 1.04
C GLU A 40 -19.34 20.84 -0.24
N LEU A 41 -18.93 21.81 -1.04
CA LEU A 41 -18.08 21.58 -2.20
C LEU A 41 -16.62 21.75 -1.82
N THR A 42 -15.78 20.83 -2.24
CA THR A 42 -14.32 20.95 -2.09
C THR A 42 -13.64 21.00 -3.45
N GLY A 43 -12.70 21.91 -3.59
CA GLY A 43 -11.81 21.96 -4.75
C GLY A 43 -10.62 21.02 -4.63
N ASP A 44 -10.34 20.51 -3.43
CA ASP A 44 -9.21 19.65 -3.12
C ASP A 44 -9.49 18.78 -1.88
N TYR A 45 -9.98 17.57 -2.10
CA TYR A 45 -10.28 16.62 -1.02
C TYR A 45 -9.03 15.99 -0.35
N ASN A 46 -7.83 16.33 -0.83
CA ASN A 46 -6.55 16.01 -0.17
C ASN A 46 -5.84 17.26 0.37
N GLY A 47 -6.54 18.39 0.43
CA GLY A 47 -6.08 19.63 1.05
C GLY A 47 -6.47 19.74 2.52
N GLU A 48 -6.62 20.97 3.01
CA GLU A 48 -7.03 21.27 4.39
C GLU A 48 -8.43 20.71 4.70
N LYS A 49 -9.36 20.85 3.76
CA LYS A 49 -10.75 20.42 3.91
C LYS A 49 -11.01 19.19 3.04
N GLN A 50 -11.02 18.02 3.67
CA GLN A 50 -11.10 16.75 2.96
C GLN A 50 -12.53 16.29 2.69
N GLU A 51 -13.50 16.73 3.50
CA GLU A 51 -14.90 16.39 3.34
C GLU A 51 -15.57 17.27 2.29
N GLY A 52 -16.47 16.68 1.51
CA GLY A 52 -17.28 17.39 0.53
C GLY A 52 -17.27 16.75 -0.85
N PHE A 53 -18.09 17.33 -1.73
CA PHE A 53 -18.18 16.91 -3.14
C PHE A 53 -17.20 17.69 -3.99
N GLY A 54 -16.42 16.99 -4.80
CA GLY A 54 -15.41 17.64 -5.63
C GLY A 54 -14.79 16.75 -6.70
N PRO A 55 -13.88 17.30 -7.50
CA PRO A 55 -13.21 16.55 -8.55
C PRO A 55 -12.21 15.55 -7.99
N MET A 56 -12.27 14.31 -8.47
CA MET A 56 -11.27 13.28 -8.14
C MET A 56 -9.96 13.52 -8.86
N GLU A 57 -8.89 13.15 -8.16
CA GLU A 57 -7.53 13.18 -8.70
C GLU A 57 -7.04 11.76 -8.97
N GLN A 58 -6.08 11.66 -9.87
CA GLN A 58 -5.55 10.40 -10.35
C GLN A 58 -4.03 10.47 -10.42
N THR A 59 -3.36 9.36 -10.07
CA THR A 59 -1.93 9.20 -10.30
C THR A 59 -1.67 8.86 -11.77
N VAL A 60 -1.77 9.89 -12.62
CA VAL A 60 -1.57 9.82 -14.06
C VAL A 60 -0.54 10.86 -14.48
N TRP A 61 0.37 10.50 -15.39
CA TRP A 61 1.34 11.38 -16.00
C TRP A 61 1.47 11.11 -17.50
N ARG A 62 1.33 12.14 -18.30
CA ARG A 62 1.39 12.05 -19.78
C ARG A 62 0.48 10.95 -20.34
N GLY A 63 -0.76 10.88 -19.83
CA GLY A 63 -1.75 9.90 -20.25
C GLY A 63 -1.51 8.46 -19.80
N ARG A 64 -0.53 8.20 -18.91
CA ARG A 64 -0.23 6.87 -18.40
C ARG A 64 -0.36 6.82 -16.87
N ARG A 65 -0.80 5.67 -16.37
CA ARG A 65 -0.81 5.41 -14.93
C ARG A 65 0.60 5.58 -14.34
N TRP A 66 0.72 6.48 -13.37
CA TRP A 66 1.98 6.79 -12.71
C TRP A 66 2.05 6.11 -11.35
N SER A 67 2.35 4.82 -11.36
CA SER A 67 2.41 4.00 -10.15
C SER A 67 3.65 4.31 -9.30
N ALA A 68 3.65 3.84 -8.04
CA ALA A 68 4.84 3.89 -7.18
C ALA A 68 6.07 3.23 -7.83
N ALA A 69 5.88 2.19 -8.65
CA ALA A 69 6.96 1.58 -9.40
C ALA A 69 7.59 2.57 -10.41
N ASN A 70 6.78 3.37 -11.11
CA ASN A 70 7.29 4.38 -12.05
C ASN A 70 7.93 5.57 -11.32
N ALA A 71 7.32 6.02 -10.22
CA ALA A 71 7.77 7.19 -9.48
C ALA A 71 9.03 6.91 -8.65
N TYR A 72 9.12 5.75 -8.02
CA TYR A 72 10.14 5.46 -7.01
C TYR A 72 11.04 4.28 -7.36
N LEU A 73 10.45 3.10 -7.68
CA LEU A 73 11.23 1.87 -7.84
C LEU A 73 12.18 1.94 -9.05
N LYS A 74 11.66 2.27 -10.24
CA LYS A 74 12.50 2.30 -11.46
C LYS A 74 13.69 3.27 -11.36
N PRO A 75 13.52 4.50 -10.84
CA PRO A 75 14.68 5.36 -10.58
C PRO A 75 15.63 4.79 -9.52
N ALA A 76 15.10 4.17 -8.45
CA ALA A 76 15.91 3.62 -7.38
C ALA A 76 16.73 2.40 -7.80
N LEU A 77 16.25 1.57 -8.74
CA LEU A 77 16.97 0.42 -9.29
C LEU A 77 18.28 0.79 -10.01
N LYS A 78 18.50 2.07 -10.31
CA LYS A 78 19.78 2.56 -10.84
C LYS A 78 20.86 2.69 -9.76
N ARG A 79 20.49 2.56 -8.48
CA ARG A 79 21.40 2.67 -7.36
C ARG A 79 22.07 1.32 -7.08
N PRO A 80 23.37 1.28 -6.78
CA PRO A 80 24.08 0.01 -6.54
C PRO A 80 23.70 -0.69 -5.24
N ASN A 81 22.98 0.00 -4.35
CA ASN A 81 22.53 -0.51 -3.06
C ASN A 81 21.09 -1.04 -3.03
N LEU A 82 20.44 -1.16 -4.18
CA LEU A 82 19.08 -1.71 -4.31
C LEU A 82 19.08 -2.83 -5.34
N GLU A 83 18.58 -3.99 -4.93
CA GLU A 83 18.33 -5.14 -5.77
C GLU A 83 16.85 -5.54 -5.71
N MET A 84 16.31 -5.95 -6.84
CA MET A 84 14.96 -6.51 -6.94
C MET A 84 15.04 -7.98 -7.31
N ILE A 85 14.59 -8.85 -6.41
CA ILE A 85 14.56 -10.30 -6.61
C ILE A 85 13.11 -10.73 -6.86
N LYS A 86 12.88 -11.43 -7.97
CA LYS A 86 11.57 -12.02 -8.27
C LYS A 86 11.53 -13.44 -7.71
N CYS A 87 10.78 -13.64 -6.62
CA CYS A 87 10.71 -14.90 -5.88
C CYS A 87 9.37 -15.03 -5.14
N LEU A 88 9.14 -16.21 -4.55
CA LEU A 88 8.10 -16.42 -3.55
C LEU A 88 8.72 -16.25 -2.17
N ALA A 89 8.24 -15.28 -1.38
CA ALA A 89 8.59 -15.20 0.03
C ALA A 89 7.80 -16.26 0.81
N ARG A 90 8.51 -17.16 1.51
CA ARG A 90 7.91 -18.28 2.25
C ARG A 90 7.65 -17.92 3.71
N ARG A 91 8.63 -17.32 4.37
CA ARG A 91 8.52 -16.86 5.76
C ARG A 91 9.64 -15.87 6.11
N VAL A 92 9.44 -15.09 7.14
CA VAL A 92 10.50 -14.33 7.80
C VAL A 92 11.27 -15.25 8.73
N VAL A 93 12.58 -15.22 8.66
CA VAL A 93 13.45 -15.96 9.57
C VAL A 93 13.63 -15.14 10.83
N ILE A 94 13.26 -15.73 11.97
CA ILE A 94 13.35 -15.09 13.27
C ILE A 94 14.32 -15.89 14.13
N THR A 95 15.33 -15.22 14.68
CA THR A 95 16.33 -15.81 15.56
C THR A 95 16.42 -14.93 16.81
N ASP A 96 16.29 -15.53 17.99
CA ASP A 96 16.33 -14.82 19.27
C ASP A 96 15.40 -13.59 19.32
N GLY A 97 14.17 -13.74 18.80
CA GLY A 97 13.15 -12.69 18.77
C GLY A 97 13.41 -11.58 17.75
N ARG A 98 14.40 -11.72 16.87
CA ARG A 98 14.78 -10.74 15.84
C ARG A 98 14.57 -11.30 14.45
N ALA A 99 14.01 -10.49 13.53
CA ALA A 99 13.96 -10.81 12.11
C ALA A 99 15.37 -10.70 11.50
N THR A 100 15.93 -11.84 11.08
CA THR A 100 17.30 -11.96 10.56
C THR A 100 17.36 -12.18 9.06
N GLY A 101 16.22 -12.40 8.42
CA GLY A 101 16.16 -12.62 6.98
C GLY A 101 14.78 -13.03 6.50
N VAL A 102 14.72 -13.38 5.23
CA VAL A 102 13.53 -13.93 4.58
C VAL A 102 13.91 -15.20 3.84
N GLU A 103 13.20 -16.28 4.11
CA GLU A 103 13.27 -17.51 3.32
C GLU A 103 12.47 -17.31 2.05
N ILE A 104 13.12 -17.46 0.93
CA ILE A 104 12.54 -17.29 -0.40
C ILE A 104 12.66 -18.58 -1.23
N GLU A 105 11.77 -18.73 -2.19
CA GLU A 105 11.87 -19.77 -3.22
C GLU A 105 12.01 -19.10 -4.59
N ARG A 106 13.05 -19.49 -5.31
CA ARG A 106 13.35 -19.00 -6.66
C ARG A 106 13.86 -20.15 -7.54
N GLY A 107 13.17 -20.41 -8.65
CA GLY A 107 13.55 -21.47 -9.58
C GLY A 107 13.57 -22.87 -8.95
N GLY A 108 12.65 -23.15 -8.01
CA GLY A 108 12.57 -24.42 -7.27
C GLY A 108 13.62 -24.60 -6.17
N LYS A 109 14.44 -23.58 -5.91
CA LYS A 109 15.44 -23.60 -4.82
C LYS A 109 14.97 -22.70 -3.68
N VAL A 110 15.13 -23.19 -2.45
CA VAL A 110 14.86 -22.44 -1.23
C VAL A 110 16.19 -21.88 -0.70
N GLU A 111 16.22 -20.59 -0.42
CA GLU A 111 17.39 -19.89 0.11
C GLU A 111 16.96 -18.80 1.10
N VAL A 112 17.89 -18.32 1.93
CA VAL A 112 17.63 -17.24 2.88
C VAL A 112 18.37 -15.97 2.46
N VAL A 113 17.61 -14.91 2.23
CA VAL A 113 18.15 -13.55 2.06
C VAL A 113 18.27 -12.92 3.45
N LYS A 114 19.51 -12.65 3.88
CA LYS A 114 19.78 -12.09 5.22
C LYS A 114 19.43 -10.61 5.31
N ALA A 115 18.83 -10.20 6.42
CA ALA A 115 18.57 -8.81 6.76
C ALA A 115 19.54 -8.33 7.86
N ARG A 116 20.23 -7.22 7.62
CA ARG A 116 21.15 -6.63 8.61
C ARG A 116 20.47 -5.75 9.64
N ARG A 117 19.37 -5.11 9.27
CA ARG A 117 18.64 -4.17 10.11
C ARG A 117 17.22 -4.64 10.39
N GLU A 118 16.39 -4.76 9.36
CA GLU A 118 14.96 -5.06 9.47
C GLU A 118 14.43 -5.77 8.24
N VAL A 119 13.25 -6.36 8.36
CA VAL A 119 12.43 -6.88 7.28
C VAL A 119 11.14 -6.10 7.23
N VAL A 120 10.82 -5.49 6.10
CA VAL A 120 9.56 -4.76 5.88
C VAL A 120 8.62 -5.65 5.08
N ILE A 121 7.46 -5.96 5.63
CA ILE A 121 6.41 -6.72 4.95
C ILE A 121 5.40 -5.74 4.35
N ALA A 122 5.27 -5.73 3.02
CA ALA A 122 4.34 -4.91 2.27
C ALA A 122 3.61 -5.76 1.22
N ALA A 123 3.05 -6.90 1.65
CA ALA A 123 2.47 -7.93 0.79
C ALA A 123 0.93 -7.83 0.68
N SER A 124 0.37 -6.64 0.92
CA SER A 124 -1.07 -6.37 0.92
C SER A 124 -1.81 -6.93 2.16
N SER A 125 -3.09 -6.57 2.30
CA SER A 125 -3.92 -6.87 3.46
C SER A 125 -4.13 -8.37 3.74
N ILE A 126 -4.07 -9.21 2.70
CA ILE A 126 -4.21 -10.67 2.83
C ILE A 126 -2.85 -11.36 2.99
N ASN A 127 -1.87 -11.01 2.15
CA ASN A 127 -0.61 -11.74 2.15
C ASN A 127 0.35 -11.31 3.27
N SER A 128 0.24 -10.08 3.78
CA SER A 128 1.07 -9.65 4.92
C SER A 128 0.77 -10.45 6.20
N PRO A 129 -0.49 -10.59 6.66
CA PRO A 129 -0.79 -11.44 7.79
C PRO A 129 -0.52 -12.92 7.51
N LYS A 130 -0.76 -13.41 6.30
CA LYS A 130 -0.38 -14.78 5.92
C LYS A 130 1.11 -15.01 6.09
N LEU A 131 1.96 -14.09 5.64
CA LEU A 131 3.41 -14.23 5.77
C LEU A 131 3.86 -14.16 7.24
N LEU A 132 3.22 -13.32 8.06
CA LEU A 132 3.45 -13.30 9.50
C LEU A 132 3.09 -14.64 10.14
N MET A 133 1.90 -15.19 9.85
CA MET A 133 1.47 -16.48 10.37
C MET A 133 2.40 -17.63 9.95
N LEU A 134 2.82 -17.68 8.68
CA LEU A 134 3.82 -18.64 8.20
C LEU A 134 5.19 -18.48 8.87
N SER A 135 5.43 -17.34 9.50
CA SER A 135 6.65 -17.03 10.26
C SER A 135 6.49 -17.29 11.78
N GLY A 136 5.36 -17.87 12.20
CA GLY A 136 5.07 -18.16 13.60
C GLY A 136 4.52 -16.95 14.39
N ILE A 137 4.10 -15.88 13.72
CA ILE A 137 3.55 -14.69 14.36
C ILE A 137 2.05 -14.60 14.04
N GLY A 138 1.20 -14.88 15.02
CA GLY A 138 -0.26 -14.87 14.82
C GLY A 138 -0.98 -15.48 16.02
N PRO A 139 -2.30 -15.77 15.89
CA PRO A 139 -3.07 -16.44 16.96
C PRO A 139 -2.51 -17.83 17.25
N ALA A 140 -2.01 -18.05 18.46
CA ALA A 140 -1.28 -19.26 18.81
C ALA A 140 -2.07 -20.56 18.56
N ALA A 141 -3.36 -20.60 18.90
CA ALA A 141 -4.19 -21.77 18.68
C ALA A 141 -4.31 -22.10 17.17
N HIS A 142 -4.56 -21.08 16.35
CA HIS A 142 -4.67 -21.23 14.90
C HIS A 142 -3.34 -21.70 14.27
N LEU A 143 -2.20 -21.16 14.71
CA LEU A 143 -0.89 -21.59 14.23
C LEU A 143 -0.63 -23.06 14.56
N ALA A 144 -0.97 -23.48 15.79
CA ALA A 144 -0.82 -24.87 16.24
C ALA A 144 -1.69 -25.85 15.44
N GLU A 145 -2.93 -25.49 15.11
CA GLU A 145 -3.82 -26.29 14.26
C GLU A 145 -3.21 -26.57 12.88
N HIS A 146 -2.37 -25.66 12.39
CA HIS A 146 -1.69 -25.78 11.10
C HIS A 146 -0.24 -26.28 11.20
N GLY A 147 0.19 -26.72 12.38
CA GLY A 147 1.55 -27.24 12.60
C GLY A 147 2.64 -26.19 12.45
N VAL A 148 2.32 -24.93 12.69
CA VAL A 148 3.28 -23.83 12.66
C VAL A 148 3.74 -23.52 14.09
N ASP A 149 5.05 -23.57 14.33
CA ASP A 149 5.64 -23.22 15.62
C ASP A 149 5.35 -21.76 15.98
N VAL A 150 4.86 -21.54 17.20
CA VAL A 150 4.52 -20.21 17.70
C VAL A 150 5.77 -19.47 18.15
N VAL A 151 6.14 -18.42 17.41
CA VAL A 151 7.21 -17.48 17.79
C VAL A 151 6.67 -16.35 18.64
N ALA A 152 5.50 -15.83 18.29
CA ALA A 152 4.82 -14.78 19.04
C ALA A 152 3.31 -14.91 18.89
N ASP A 153 2.61 -15.03 20.02
CA ASP A 153 1.15 -14.98 20.03
C ASP A 153 0.68 -13.54 19.78
N ARG A 154 -0.01 -13.34 18.66
CA ARG A 154 -0.55 -12.06 18.22
C ARG A 154 -1.95 -12.28 17.63
N PRO A 155 -2.98 -12.30 18.48
CA PRO A 155 -4.35 -12.64 18.06
C PRO A 155 -4.95 -11.66 17.05
N GLY A 156 -4.43 -10.42 16.94
CA GLY A 156 -4.87 -9.44 15.95
C GLY A 156 -4.38 -9.69 14.52
N VAL A 157 -3.40 -10.59 14.33
CA VAL A 157 -2.88 -10.87 12.97
C VAL A 157 -3.94 -11.58 12.13
N GLY A 158 -4.31 -10.98 11.00
CA GLY A 158 -5.35 -11.49 10.10
C GLY A 158 -6.78 -11.20 10.53
N GLN A 159 -6.98 -10.42 11.58
CA GLN A 159 -8.30 -9.98 12.05
C GLN A 159 -8.64 -8.58 11.55
N ASN A 160 -9.93 -8.22 11.67
CA ASN A 160 -10.45 -6.88 11.37
C ASN A 160 -10.13 -6.38 9.95
N LEU A 161 -10.19 -7.27 8.95
CA LEU A 161 -10.09 -6.86 7.56
C LEU A 161 -11.26 -5.92 7.23
N GLN A 162 -10.94 -4.73 6.73
CA GLN A 162 -11.90 -3.73 6.30
C GLN A 162 -11.59 -3.28 4.88
N ASP A 163 -12.61 -2.95 4.13
CA ASP A 163 -12.52 -2.35 2.81
C ASP A 163 -13.37 -1.08 2.76
N HIS A 164 -13.20 -0.26 1.73
CA HIS A 164 -13.98 0.94 1.55
C HIS A 164 -15.46 0.60 1.37
N LEU A 165 -16.31 1.34 2.09
CA LEU A 165 -17.74 1.35 1.78
C LEU A 165 -17.94 2.23 0.54
N GLU A 166 -18.37 1.61 -0.55
CA GLU A 166 -18.75 2.31 -1.77
C GLU A 166 -20.28 2.19 -1.94
N LEU A 167 -20.92 3.32 -2.23
CA LEU A 167 -22.36 3.42 -2.51
C LEU A 167 -22.60 3.55 -4.01
#